data_0183e45c0fe2cfcf23d1c262d92026c3
#
_entry.id   0183e45c0fe2cfcf23d1c262d92026c3
#
_cell.length_a   1.000
_cell.length_b   1.000
_cell.length_c   1.000
_cell.angle_alpha   90.00
_cell.angle_beta   90.00
_cell.angle_gamma   90.00
#
_symmetry.space_group_name_H-M   'P 1'
#
loop_
_entity.id
_entity.type
_entity.pdbx_description
1 polymer ?
#
loop_
_entity_poly.entity_id
_entity_poly.type
_entity_poly.pdbx_seq_one_letter_code
_entity_poly.pdbx_strand_id
1 'polypeptide(L)'
;MKMKTRPVCLFIMDGYGLNPDKNGNAIEIANEGVVKGLAAKYPSATLGASGLCVGLPDGQMGNSEVGHLNMGAGRIVYQDLTRITKSIQDGDFFENPELIAAMDN
;
A
#
# COMPACT_ATOMS: atom_id res chain seq x y z
N MET A 1 27.95 -17.51 20.84
CA MET A 1 26.65 -17.28 21.50
C MET A 1 25.55 -17.41 20.44
N LYS A 2 24.73 -18.49 20.42
CA LYS A 2 23.65 -18.64 19.46
C LYS A 2 22.54 -17.65 19.83
N MET A 3 22.28 -16.65 18.97
CA MET A 3 21.13 -15.79 19.13
C MET A 3 19.85 -16.66 19.07
N LYS A 4 19.08 -16.68 20.14
CA LYS A 4 17.73 -17.28 20.11
C LYS A 4 16.86 -16.39 19.22
N THR A 5 16.70 -16.77 17.98
CA THR A 5 15.71 -16.16 17.09
C THR A 5 14.32 -16.46 17.65
N ARG A 6 13.59 -15.42 18.00
CA ARG A 6 12.17 -15.57 18.37
C ARG A 6 11.36 -15.58 17.07
N PRO A 7 10.40 -16.49 16.89
CA PRO A 7 9.53 -16.46 15.73
C PRO A 7 8.69 -15.18 15.73
N VAL A 8 8.49 -14.61 14.54
CA VAL A 8 7.62 -13.46 14.31
C VAL A 8 6.46 -13.92 13.45
N CYS A 9 5.24 -13.55 13.85
CA CYS A 9 4.04 -13.81 13.06
C CYS A 9 3.47 -12.48 12.54
N LEU A 10 3.19 -12.43 11.26
CA LEU A 10 2.43 -11.35 10.62
C LEU A 10 1.02 -11.84 10.32
N PHE A 11 0.02 -11.20 10.90
CA PHE A 11 -1.39 -11.48 10.63
C PHE A 11 -1.95 -10.38 9.75
N ILE A 12 -2.41 -10.72 8.56
CA ILE A 12 -3.00 -9.79 7.59
C ILE A 12 -4.51 -10.00 7.60
N MET A 13 -5.24 -8.99 8.05
CA MET A 13 -6.71 -8.96 7.97
C MET A 13 -7.08 -8.15 6.73
N ASP A 14 -7.09 -8.83 5.58
CA ASP A 14 -7.36 -8.20 4.29
C ASP A 14 -8.78 -7.61 4.26
N GLY A 15 -8.90 -6.37 3.79
CA GLY A 15 -10.16 -5.64 3.79
C GLY A 15 -10.57 -5.02 5.13
N TYR A 16 -9.77 -5.16 6.20
CA TYR A 16 -10.05 -4.53 7.48
C TYR A 16 -9.66 -3.05 7.46
N GLY A 17 -10.62 -2.18 7.10
CA GLY A 17 -10.43 -0.73 7.04
C GLY A 17 -10.89 0.00 8.31
N LEU A 18 -10.43 1.23 8.47
CA LEU A 18 -10.83 2.12 9.55
C LEU A 18 -11.84 3.13 9.03
N ASN A 19 -13.10 2.97 9.40
CA ASN A 19 -14.19 3.90 9.11
C ASN A 19 -15.13 3.92 10.31
N PRO A 20 -15.37 5.08 10.94
CA PRO A 20 -16.26 5.19 12.10
C PRO A 20 -17.75 5.11 11.73
N ASP A 21 -18.12 5.27 10.46
CA ASP A 21 -19.49 5.13 10.01
C ASP A 21 -19.94 3.66 10.12
N LYS A 22 -21.09 3.44 10.72
CA LYS A 22 -21.68 2.12 10.92
C LYS A 22 -22.53 1.68 9.72
N ASN A 23 -22.87 2.58 8.81
CA ASN A 23 -23.70 2.25 7.67
C ASN A 23 -22.95 1.31 6.71
N GLY A 24 -23.43 0.07 6.58
CA GLY A 24 -22.79 -0.96 5.76
C GLY A 24 -21.41 -1.43 6.28
N ASN A 25 -21.03 -1.08 7.49
CA ASN A 25 -19.71 -1.39 8.08
C ASN A 25 -19.82 -2.51 9.12
N ALA A 26 -19.62 -3.73 8.68
CA ALA A 26 -19.70 -4.92 9.54
C ALA A 26 -18.67 -4.87 10.69
N ILE A 27 -17.49 -4.29 10.50
CA ILE A 27 -16.44 -4.16 11.51
C ILE A 27 -16.93 -3.30 12.68
N GLU A 28 -17.51 -2.13 12.41
CA GLU A 28 -18.04 -1.23 13.44
C GLU A 28 -19.34 -1.76 14.07
N ILE A 29 -20.16 -2.50 13.31
CA ILE A 29 -21.37 -3.13 13.83
C ILE A 29 -21.03 -4.28 14.78
N ALA A 30 -20.05 -5.13 14.43
CA ALA A 30 -19.61 -6.24 15.26
C ALA A 30 -18.98 -5.77 16.57
N ASN A 31 -18.48 -4.52 16.61
CA ASN A 31 -17.83 -3.91 17.78
C ASN A 31 -16.78 -4.81 18.43
N GLU A 32 -15.96 -5.45 17.60
CA GLU A 32 -14.90 -6.36 18.02
C GLU A 32 -13.86 -5.65 18.90
N GLY A 33 -13.96 -5.85 20.21
CA GLY A 33 -13.10 -5.21 21.20
C GLY A 33 -11.64 -5.65 21.14
N VAL A 34 -11.33 -6.80 20.50
CA VAL A 34 -9.97 -7.37 20.49
C VAL A 34 -9.00 -6.48 19.70
N VAL A 35 -9.30 -6.17 18.45
CA VAL A 35 -8.42 -5.36 17.61
C VAL A 35 -8.28 -3.93 18.14
N LYS A 36 -9.39 -3.33 18.54
CA LYS A 36 -9.40 -1.99 19.17
C LYS A 36 -8.61 -1.99 20.49
N GLY A 37 -8.73 -3.03 21.29
CA GLY A 37 -7.98 -3.21 22.53
C GLY A 37 -6.48 -3.38 22.30
N LEU A 38 -6.09 -4.11 21.27
CA LEU A 38 -4.68 -4.25 20.87
C LEU A 38 -4.11 -2.92 20.37
N ALA A 39 -4.83 -2.19 19.51
CA ALA A 39 -4.42 -0.88 19.02
C ALA A 39 -4.28 0.16 20.15
N ALA A 40 -5.11 0.09 21.20
CA ALA A 40 -4.99 0.96 22.37
C ALA A 40 -3.81 0.60 23.29
N LYS A 41 -3.41 -0.67 23.31
CA LYS A 41 -2.38 -1.18 24.24
C LYS A 41 -0.98 -1.18 23.66
N TYR A 42 -0.85 -1.38 22.35
CA TYR A 42 0.43 -1.53 21.66
C TYR A 42 0.63 -0.42 20.64
N PRO A 43 1.88 -0.15 20.21
CA PRO A 43 2.15 0.80 19.14
C PRO A 43 1.33 0.46 17.89
N SER A 44 0.63 1.43 17.36
CA SER A 44 -0.21 1.30 16.18
C SER A 44 -0.02 2.48 15.24
N ALA A 45 -0.18 2.23 13.95
CA ALA A 45 -0.12 3.24 12.91
C ALA A 45 -1.13 2.90 11.81
N THR A 46 -1.47 3.88 11.01
CA THR A 46 -2.33 3.71 9.83
C THR A 46 -1.50 3.73 8.56
N LEU A 47 -1.91 2.94 7.57
CA LEU A 47 -1.33 2.93 6.23
C LEU A 47 -2.39 3.35 5.22
N GLY A 48 -1.99 4.16 4.24
CA GLY A 48 -2.83 4.42 3.08
C GLY A 48 -2.98 3.14 2.24
N ALA A 49 -4.22 2.82 1.86
CA ALA A 49 -4.55 1.59 1.14
C ALA A 49 -5.07 1.86 -0.29
N SER A 50 -4.92 3.07 -0.82
CA SER A 50 -5.41 3.47 -2.13
C SER A 50 -4.49 4.46 -2.82
N GLY A 51 -4.67 4.67 -4.11
CA GLY A 51 -3.97 5.66 -4.90
C GLY A 51 -2.44 5.53 -4.82
N LEU A 52 -1.76 6.65 -4.79
CA LEU A 52 -0.29 6.71 -4.80
C LEU A 52 0.36 6.01 -3.61
N CYS A 53 -0.33 5.89 -2.47
CA CYS A 53 0.18 5.17 -1.30
C CYS A 53 0.43 3.68 -1.55
N VAL A 54 -0.21 3.11 -2.56
CA VAL A 54 -0.05 1.70 -2.96
C VAL A 54 0.43 1.55 -4.40
N GLY A 55 0.92 2.63 -5.01
CA GLY A 55 1.48 2.62 -6.36
C GLY A 55 0.45 2.65 -7.49
N LEU A 56 -0.80 2.98 -7.20
CA LEU A 56 -1.88 3.17 -8.17
C LEU A 56 -2.05 4.66 -8.52
N PRO A 57 -2.73 4.99 -9.62
CA PRO A 57 -3.14 6.35 -9.92
C PRO A 57 -3.91 7.00 -8.76
N ASP A 58 -3.80 8.32 -8.63
CA ASP A 58 -4.52 9.06 -7.60
C ASP A 58 -6.03 8.82 -7.68
N GLY A 59 -6.68 8.70 -6.51
CA GLY A 59 -8.11 8.41 -6.41
C GLY A 59 -8.52 6.97 -6.74
N GLN A 60 -7.62 6.11 -7.22
CA GLN A 60 -7.94 4.71 -7.48
C GLN A 60 -7.98 3.89 -6.20
N MET A 61 -9.06 3.14 -6.00
CA MET A 61 -9.19 2.23 -4.87
C MET A 61 -8.13 1.13 -4.93
N GLY A 62 -7.52 0.84 -3.78
CA GLY A 62 -6.56 -0.24 -3.65
C GLY A 62 -7.19 -1.63 -3.77
N ASN A 63 -6.34 -2.63 -3.84
CA ASN A 63 -6.72 -4.03 -3.85
C ASN A 63 -5.67 -4.88 -3.12
N SER A 64 -6.00 -6.14 -2.89
CA SER A 64 -5.13 -7.08 -2.19
C SER A 64 -3.77 -7.28 -2.87
N GLU A 65 -3.74 -7.33 -4.20
CA GLU A 65 -2.52 -7.57 -4.97
C GLU A 65 -1.48 -6.48 -4.73
N VAL A 66 -1.83 -5.22 -4.97
CA VAL A 66 -0.88 -4.11 -4.75
C VAL A 66 -0.53 -3.93 -3.27
N GLY A 67 -1.47 -4.16 -2.35
CA GLY A 67 -1.21 -4.09 -0.91
C GLY A 67 -0.18 -5.11 -0.46
N HIS A 68 -0.35 -6.38 -0.82
CA HIS A 68 0.60 -7.45 -0.49
C HIS A 68 1.95 -7.26 -1.19
N LEU A 69 1.95 -6.78 -2.44
CA LEU A 69 3.19 -6.46 -3.15
C LEU A 69 4.01 -5.40 -2.40
N ASN A 70 3.38 -4.33 -1.95
CA ASN A 70 4.05 -3.26 -1.21
C ASN A 70 4.56 -3.72 0.15
N MET A 71 3.78 -4.53 0.87
CA MET A 71 4.23 -5.15 2.14
C MET A 71 5.43 -6.06 1.93
N GLY A 72 5.42 -6.91 0.89
CA GLY A 72 6.52 -7.80 0.57
C GLY A 72 7.78 -7.07 0.10
N ALA A 73 7.62 -5.97 -0.64
CA ALA A 73 8.72 -5.15 -1.11
C ALA A 73 9.29 -4.20 -0.04
N GLY A 74 8.55 -3.94 1.04
CA GLY A 74 8.91 -2.96 2.07
C GLY A 74 8.96 -1.51 1.55
N ARG A 75 8.33 -1.23 0.42
CA ARG A 75 8.27 0.09 -0.22
C ARG A 75 7.06 0.19 -1.14
N ILE A 76 6.70 1.40 -1.56
CA ILE A 76 5.71 1.60 -2.62
C ILE A 76 6.29 1.09 -3.94
N VAL A 77 5.56 0.19 -4.60
CA VAL A 77 5.84 -0.31 -5.95
C VAL A 77 4.83 0.31 -6.90
N TYR A 78 5.26 1.29 -7.66
CA TYR A 78 4.40 1.93 -8.66
C TYR A 78 4.03 0.93 -9.76
N GLN A 79 2.73 0.80 -10.03
CA GLN A 79 2.22 0.06 -11.17
C GLN A 79 2.60 0.80 -12.47
N ASP A 80 2.61 0.09 -13.59
CA ASP A 80 3.15 0.62 -14.84
C ASP A 80 2.56 1.97 -15.24
N LEU A 81 1.24 2.11 -15.18
CA LEU A 81 0.58 3.37 -15.50
C LEU A 81 1.04 4.51 -14.59
N THR A 82 1.10 4.26 -13.29
CA THR A 82 1.54 5.27 -12.31
C THR A 82 3.01 5.62 -12.51
N ARG A 83 3.85 4.63 -12.80
CA ARG A 83 5.27 4.80 -13.05
C ARG A 83 5.52 5.66 -14.28
N ILE A 84 4.81 5.39 -15.39
CA ILE A 84 4.90 6.17 -16.61
C ILE A 84 4.41 7.61 -16.37
N THR A 85 3.25 7.77 -15.75
CA THR A 85 2.70 9.08 -15.43
C THR A 85 3.67 9.89 -14.56
N LYS A 86 4.26 9.26 -13.55
CA LYS A 86 5.25 9.90 -12.68
C LYS A 86 6.51 10.30 -13.48
N SER A 87 7.02 9.43 -14.32
CA SER A 87 8.18 9.72 -15.18
C SER A 87 7.94 10.91 -16.11
N ILE A 88 6.71 11.05 -16.65
CA ILE A 88 6.32 12.23 -17.45
C ILE A 88 6.30 13.49 -16.57
N GLN A 89 5.72 13.42 -15.39
CA GLN A 89 5.62 14.56 -14.47
C GLN A 89 6.98 15.02 -13.94
N ASP A 90 7.87 14.07 -13.66
CA ASP A 90 9.22 14.32 -13.15
C ASP A 90 10.18 14.77 -14.27
N GLY A 91 9.82 14.58 -15.54
CA GLY A 91 10.63 14.94 -16.71
C GLY A 91 11.49 13.81 -17.27
N ASP A 92 11.74 12.74 -16.49
CA ASP A 92 12.62 11.62 -16.86
C ASP A 92 12.19 10.91 -18.16
N PHE A 93 10.88 10.91 -18.44
CA PHE A 93 10.33 10.32 -19.67
C PHE A 93 10.93 10.95 -20.93
N PHE A 94 11.13 12.26 -20.91
CA PHE A 94 11.66 13.02 -22.06
C PHE A 94 13.17 12.90 -22.21
N GLU A 95 13.85 12.38 -21.21
CA GLU A 95 15.30 12.13 -21.24
C GLU A 95 15.64 10.66 -21.49
N ASN A 96 14.62 9.82 -21.76
CA ASN A 96 14.82 8.40 -22.02
C ASN A 96 15.54 8.20 -23.37
N PRO A 97 16.78 7.65 -23.38
CA PRO A 97 17.60 7.55 -24.59
C PRO A 97 16.98 6.66 -25.67
N GLU A 98 16.23 5.62 -25.27
CA GLU A 98 15.57 4.72 -26.22
C GLU A 98 14.44 5.43 -26.98
N LEU A 99 13.68 6.28 -26.26
CA LEU A 99 12.63 7.07 -26.90
C LEU A 99 13.19 8.15 -27.79
N ILE A 100 14.25 8.84 -27.37
CA ILE A 100 14.94 9.86 -28.18
C ILE A 100 15.50 9.23 -29.46
N ALA A 101 16.22 8.10 -29.33
CA ALA A 101 16.79 7.41 -30.48
C ALA A 101 15.71 6.92 -31.47
N ALA A 102 14.54 6.53 -30.97
CA ALA A 102 13.43 6.11 -31.84
C ALA A 102 12.79 7.29 -32.60
N MET A 103 12.84 8.50 -32.03
CA MET A 103 12.31 9.71 -32.68
C MET A 103 13.28 10.36 -33.65
N ASP A 104 14.59 10.15 -33.46
CA ASP A 104 15.65 10.71 -34.29
C ASP A 104 15.92 9.88 -35.59
N ASN A 105 15.28 8.71 -35.74
CA ASN A 105 15.31 7.85 -36.93
C ASN A 105 14.17 8.17 -37.89
#